data_e4ade2e122483703b325e18a31bfe30d
#
_entry.id   e4ade2e122483703b325e18a31bfe30d
#
_cell.length_a   1.000
_cell.length_b   1.000
_cell.length_c   1.000
_cell.angle_alpha   90.00
_cell.angle_beta   90.00
_cell.angle_gamma   90.00
#
_symmetry.space_group_name_H-M   'P 1'
#
loop_
_entity.id
_entity.type
_entity.pdbx_description
1 polymer ?
#
loop_
_entity_poly.entity_id
_entity_poly.type
_entity_poly.pdbx_seq_one_letter_code
_entity_poly.pdbx_strand_id
1 'polypeptide(L)'
;MTLLSALIQEAGGRRKLDRSEIWRAFRAAHPVEASSGEARERLVARLTALAKEDGLVLPSPAGSGWDRSARPPLPEWVRLPAPPASPVELDLLAVPWAPELGFVPSLGRIDRPADLCALQRFFSRGGRTRPVVPMRERSVQLFGDEKRLERLLHTPLFGEGRLDLTKLRCFAMAPPLVYEDGPPGSRGRPVLVLENHHTWWSFCSWNARVGEYAAVVYGAGSGFGRDAVAFLADRCRTLDAPHAAYFGDLDRDGLVIPWRAATDFAPDHKLRVLPETRWYRLLLARAGEVVLPTGPALREEGLEWLPIELREEVSEHFRAGRRIPQELVGTEELAMESGGGSPAL
;
A
#
# COMPACT_ATOMS: atom_id res chain seq x y z
N MET A 1 -23.09 14.37 -28.25
CA MET A 1 -22.36 14.49 -26.97
C MET A 1 -21.13 15.35 -27.20
N THR A 2 -20.84 16.36 -26.36
CA THR A 2 -19.64 17.19 -26.50
C THR A 2 -18.42 16.46 -26.01
N LEU A 3 -17.20 16.85 -26.45
CA LEU A 3 -15.97 16.24 -25.93
C LEU A 3 -15.82 16.43 -24.41
N LEU A 4 -16.20 17.62 -23.89
CA LEU A 4 -16.14 17.88 -22.46
C LEU A 4 -17.05 16.94 -21.67
N SER A 5 -18.28 16.71 -22.12
CA SER A 5 -19.21 15.79 -21.46
C SER A 5 -18.72 14.33 -21.51
N ALA A 6 -18.10 13.93 -22.62
CA ALA A 6 -17.48 12.60 -22.71
C ALA A 6 -16.27 12.44 -21.79
N LEU A 7 -15.43 13.47 -21.66
CA LEU A 7 -14.30 13.48 -20.69
C LEU A 7 -14.80 13.40 -19.24
N ILE A 8 -15.88 14.13 -18.91
CA ILE A 8 -16.49 14.08 -17.56
C ILE A 8 -17.03 12.66 -17.26
N GLN A 9 -17.70 12.07 -18.24
CA GLN A 9 -18.24 10.71 -18.11
C GLN A 9 -17.13 9.68 -17.94
N GLU A 10 -16.08 9.74 -18.79
CA GLU A 10 -14.91 8.84 -18.71
C GLU A 10 -14.15 9.00 -17.38
N ALA A 11 -14.09 10.22 -16.85
CA ALA A 11 -13.43 10.48 -15.57
C ALA A 11 -14.09 9.82 -14.37
N GLY A 12 -15.40 9.51 -14.42
CA GLY A 12 -16.11 8.82 -13.34
C GLY A 12 -15.98 9.52 -11.98
N GLY A 13 -16.01 10.87 -11.95
CA GLY A 13 -15.83 11.67 -10.74
C GLY A 13 -14.37 12.03 -10.41
N ARG A 14 -13.39 11.46 -11.09
CA ARG A 14 -11.99 11.90 -11.04
C ARG A 14 -11.82 13.21 -11.82
N ARG A 15 -10.73 13.93 -11.57
CA ARG A 15 -10.45 15.16 -12.31
C ARG A 15 -9.34 15.01 -13.35
N LYS A 16 -8.50 13.99 -13.24
CA LYS A 16 -7.37 13.76 -14.13
C LYS A 16 -7.66 12.52 -14.98
N LEU A 17 -7.49 12.67 -16.29
CA LEU A 17 -7.56 11.59 -17.27
C LEU A 17 -6.20 11.41 -17.93
N ASP A 18 -5.85 10.17 -18.21
CA ASP A 18 -4.68 9.84 -19.00
C ASP A 18 -4.96 9.87 -20.51
N ARG A 19 -3.89 9.70 -21.31
CA ARG A 19 -3.97 9.74 -22.78
C ARG A 19 -4.94 8.69 -23.34
N SER A 20 -5.00 7.51 -22.77
CA SER A 20 -5.89 6.44 -23.25
C SER A 20 -7.35 6.76 -23.00
N GLU A 21 -7.65 7.37 -21.86
CA GLU A 21 -8.98 7.84 -21.48
C GLU A 21 -9.42 9.03 -22.35
N ILE A 22 -8.51 9.95 -22.65
CA ILE A 22 -8.76 11.06 -23.57
C ILE A 22 -9.17 10.54 -24.96
N TRP A 23 -8.46 9.54 -25.48
CA TRP A 23 -8.81 8.92 -26.76
C TRP A 23 -10.16 8.20 -26.70
N ARG A 24 -10.51 7.51 -25.62
CA ARG A 24 -11.83 6.85 -25.46
C ARG A 24 -12.95 7.88 -25.48
N ALA A 25 -12.80 8.97 -24.71
CA ALA A 25 -13.76 10.06 -24.69
C ALA A 25 -13.91 10.72 -26.07
N PHE A 26 -12.81 10.92 -26.81
CA PHE A 26 -12.86 11.49 -28.14
C PHE A 26 -13.58 10.59 -29.15
N ARG A 27 -13.30 9.27 -29.13
CA ARG A 27 -14.01 8.31 -29.98
C ARG A 27 -15.51 8.26 -29.66
N ALA A 28 -15.88 8.35 -28.41
CA ALA A 28 -17.28 8.36 -27.99
C ALA A 28 -18.01 9.64 -28.44
N ALA A 29 -17.35 10.79 -28.36
CA ALA A 29 -17.95 12.08 -28.72
C ALA A 29 -17.93 12.36 -30.24
N HIS A 30 -16.87 11.95 -30.93
CA HIS A 30 -16.59 12.27 -32.34
C HIS A 30 -16.08 11.07 -33.13
N PRO A 31 -16.89 10.00 -33.31
CA PRO A 31 -16.45 8.75 -33.92
C PRO A 31 -15.89 8.89 -35.33
N VAL A 32 -16.50 9.76 -36.12
CA VAL A 32 -16.07 10.02 -37.51
C VAL A 32 -14.70 10.72 -37.55
N GLU A 33 -14.51 11.75 -36.73
CA GLU A 33 -13.24 12.47 -36.66
C GLU A 33 -12.13 11.59 -36.07
N ALA A 34 -12.45 10.76 -35.09
CA ALA A 34 -11.50 9.83 -34.44
C ALA A 34 -11.04 8.71 -35.37
N SER A 35 -11.76 8.44 -36.46
CA SER A 35 -11.39 7.44 -37.48
C SER A 35 -10.69 8.05 -38.70
N SER A 36 -10.49 9.36 -38.72
CA SER A 36 -9.81 10.06 -39.83
C SER A 36 -8.26 10.03 -39.68
N GLY A 37 -7.56 10.20 -40.79
CA GLY A 37 -6.09 10.37 -40.75
C GLY A 37 -5.62 11.61 -39.97
N GLU A 38 -6.51 12.59 -39.75
CA GLU A 38 -6.26 13.82 -39.00
C GLU A 38 -6.77 13.76 -37.55
N ALA A 39 -7.15 12.58 -37.05
CA ALA A 39 -7.77 12.41 -35.72
C ALA A 39 -6.93 13.05 -34.59
N ARG A 40 -5.59 12.93 -34.65
CA ARG A 40 -4.71 13.52 -33.66
C ARG A 40 -4.74 15.04 -33.66
N GLU A 41 -4.71 15.65 -34.83
CA GLU A 41 -4.76 17.12 -35.00
C GLU A 41 -6.08 17.67 -34.46
N ARG A 42 -7.18 17.04 -34.85
CA ARG A 42 -8.54 17.43 -34.41
C ARG A 42 -8.70 17.30 -32.90
N LEU A 43 -8.19 16.22 -32.31
CA LEU A 43 -8.21 16.03 -30.86
C LEU A 43 -7.44 17.16 -30.14
N VAL A 44 -6.22 17.47 -30.59
CA VAL A 44 -5.40 18.54 -29.98
C VAL A 44 -6.08 19.89 -30.11
N ALA A 45 -6.63 20.20 -31.27
CA ALA A 45 -7.37 21.45 -31.49
C ALA A 45 -8.57 21.59 -30.52
N ARG A 46 -9.34 20.52 -30.34
CA ARG A 46 -10.50 20.52 -29.43
C ARG A 46 -10.06 20.62 -27.96
N LEU A 47 -9.02 19.92 -27.54
CA LEU A 47 -8.48 20.02 -26.16
C LEU A 47 -7.94 21.43 -25.88
N THR A 48 -7.33 22.07 -26.89
CA THR A 48 -6.84 23.45 -26.79
C THR A 48 -8.00 24.45 -26.68
N ALA A 49 -9.08 24.25 -27.44
CA ALA A 49 -10.29 25.05 -27.32
C ALA A 49 -10.90 24.90 -25.91
N LEU A 50 -11.13 23.68 -25.44
CA LEU A 50 -11.65 23.44 -24.10
C LEU A 50 -10.76 24.02 -22.98
N ALA A 51 -9.43 24.06 -23.18
CA ALA A 51 -8.53 24.70 -22.23
C ALA A 51 -8.73 26.22 -22.16
N LYS A 52 -9.07 26.87 -23.28
CA LYS A 52 -9.31 28.32 -23.35
C LYS A 52 -10.72 28.72 -22.87
N GLU A 53 -11.71 27.92 -23.20
CA GLU A 53 -13.13 28.29 -23.05
C GLU A 53 -13.73 27.68 -21.77
N ASP A 54 -13.40 26.42 -21.46
CA ASP A 54 -14.04 25.65 -20.40
C ASP A 54 -13.12 25.33 -19.24
N GLY A 55 -11.92 25.90 -19.19
CA GLY A 55 -10.99 25.73 -18.05
C GLY A 55 -10.38 24.34 -17.93
N LEU A 56 -10.32 23.55 -19.01
CA LEU A 56 -9.56 22.30 -19.04
C LEU A 56 -8.06 22.62 -18.86
N VAL A 57 -7.40 21.91 -17.94
CA VAL A 57 -5.98 22.13 -17.69
C VAL A 57 -5.16 21.11 -18.47
N LEU A 58 -4.25 21.63 -19.32
CA LEU A 58 -3.27 20.85 -20.07
C LEU A 58 -1.90 20.87 -19.37
N PRO A 59 -1.00 19.92 -19.64
CA PRO A 59 0.38 19.99 -19.19
C PRO A 59 1.08 21.27 -19.67
N SER A 60 2.07 21.76 -18.90
CA SER A 60 2.91 22.88 -19.36
C SER A 60 3.57 22.55 -20.70
N PRO A 61 3.55 23.47 -21.69
CA PRO A 61 4.11 23.22 -23.03
C PRO A 61 5.58 22.78 -23.02
N ALA A 62 6.37 23.29 -22.07
CA ALA A 62 7.79 22.94 -21.90
C ALA A 62 8.01 21.67 -21.08
N GLY A 63 6.96 21.09 -20.48
CA GLY A 63 7.06 19.94 -19.56
C GLY A 63 7.12 18.59 -20.27
N SER A 64 7.40 17.52 -19.48
CA SER A 64 7.42 16.13 -19.94
C SER A 64 6.03 15.51 -20.15
N GLY A 65 4.95 16.24 -19.84
CA GLY A 65 3.58 15.75 -19.94
C GLY A 65 2.98 15.70 -21.35
N TRP A 66 3.82 15.65 -22.40
CA TRP A 66 3.40 15.59 -23.80
C TRP A 66 4.02 14.41 -24.53
N ASP A 67 3.19 13.63 -25.22
CA ASP A 67 3.63 12.66 -26.20
C ASP A 67 4.09 13.38 -27.48
N ARG A 68 5.40 13.39 -27.71
CA ARG A 68 6.06 13.98 -28.87
C ARG A 68 6.47 12.96 -29.93
N SER A 69 6.05 11.70 -29.78
CA SER A 69 6.36 10.63 -30.76
C SER A 69 5.75 10.87 -32.15
N ALA A 70 4.71 11.72 -32.23
CA ALA A 70 4.09 12.16 -33.47
C ALA A 70 3.66 13.62 -33.39
N ARG A 71 3.38 14.24 -34.54
CA ARG A 71 2.90 15.64 -34.62
C ARG A 71 1.41 15.66 -34.94
N PRO A 72 0.65 16.63 -34.35
CA PRO A 72 1.06 17.52 -33.26
C PRO A 72 1.29 16.75 -31.94
N PRO A 73 2.07 17.31 -30.98
CA PRO A 73 2.21 16.71 -29.64
C PRO A 73 0.85 16.56 -28.97
N LEU A 74 0.63 15.41 -28.32
CA LEU A 74 -0.62 15.11 -27.60
C LEU A 74 -0.37 15.13 -26.09
N PRO A 75 -1.24 15.75 -25.25
CA PRO A 75 -1.05 15.69 -23.80
C PRO A 75 -1.18 14.27 -23.27
N GLU A 76 -0.24 13.88 -22.40
CA GLU A 76 -0.27 12.59 -21.68
C GLU A 76 -1.38 12.53 -20.63
N TRP A 77 -1.87 13.70 -20.22
CA TRP A 77 -2.97 13.84 -19.31
C TRP A 77 -3.70 15.18 -19.50
N VAL A 78 -4.97 15.21 -19.13
CA VAL A 78 -5.74 16.44 -18.94
C VAL A 78 -6.36 16.45 -17.56
N ARG A 79 -6.65 17.66 -17.04
CA ARG A 79 -7.41 17.81 -15.79
C ARG A 79 -8.67 18.62 -16.06
N LEU A 80 -9.81 18.03 -15.72
CA LEU A 80 -11.12 18.68 -15.82
C LEU A 80 -11.16 19.92 -14.92
N PRO A 81 -11.93 20.97 -15.34
CA PRO A 81 -12.21 22.12 -14.49
C PRO A 81 -12.79 21.66 -13.16
N ALA A 82 -12.56 22.43 -12.11
CA ALA A 82 -13.30 22.21 -10.88
C ALA A 82 -14.79 22.42 -11.20
N PRO A 83 -15.69 21.56 -10.75
CA PRO A 83 -17.10 21.90 -10.78
C PRO A 83 -17.25 23.27 -10.11
N PRO A 84 -18.11 24.17 -10.65
CA PRO A 84 -18.33 25.46 -10.02
C PRO A 84 -18.66 25.15 -8.55
N ALA A 85 -17.84 25.68 -7.65
CA ALA A 85 -18.19 25.67 -6.25
C ALA A 85 -19.46 26.49 -6.15
N SER A 86 -20.61 25.83 -6.09
CA SER A 86 -21.77 26.47 -5.47
C SER A 86 -21.36 26.68 -4.02
N PRO A 87 -21.09 27.91 -3.60
CA PRO A 87 -20.95 28.18 -2.20
C PRO A 87 -22.36 28.09 -1.62
N VAL A 88 -22.80 26.90 -1.26
CA VAL A 88 -23.71 26.79 -0.14
C VAL A 88 -22.82 27.14 1.04
N GLU A 89 -22.73 28.42 1.36
CA GLU A 89 -22.24 28.88 2.64
C GLU A 89 -23.17 28.25 3.69
N LEU A 90 -22.79 27.05 4.14
CA LEU A 90 -23.49 26.39 5.22
C LEU A 90 -23.23 27.26 6.44
N ASP A 91 -24.24 27.96 6.94
CA ASP A 91 -24.12 28.62 8.23
C ASP A 91 -23.96 27.52 9.30
N LEU A 92 -22.69 27.24 9.63
CA LEU A 92 -22.34 26.17 10.54
C LEU A 92 -22.92 26.38 11.95
N LEU A 93 -23.26 27.62 12.31
CA LEU A 93 -23.88 27.96 13.58
C LEU A 93 -25.40 27.69 13.58
N ALA A 94 -26.05 27.74 12.43
CA ALA A 94 -27.47 27.51 12.30
C ALA A 94 -27.85 26.01 12.21
N VAL A 95 -26.89 25.12 11.99
CA VAL A 95 -27.14 23.66 11.89
C VAL A 95 -27.22 23.04 13.27
N PRO A 96 -28.33 22.33 13.63
CA PRO A 96 -28.41 21.55 14.89
C PRO A 96 -27.57 20.29 14.76
N TRP A 97 -26.27 20.42 15.01
CA TRP A 97 -25.32 19.31 14.89
C TRP A 97 -25.61 18.20 15.88
N ALA A 98 -25.42 16.96 15.44
CA ALA A 98 -25.37 15.81 16.33
C ALA A 98 -24.27 16.02 17.38
N PRO A 99 -24.39 15.47 18.60
CA PRO A 99 -23.40 15.67 19.67
C PRO A 99 -21.96 15.38 19.26
N GLU A 100 -21.74 14.38 18.40
CA GLU A 100 -20.43 14.01 17.88
C GLU A 100 -19.83 15.06 16.93
N LEU A 101 -20.66 15.94 16.39
CA LEU A 101 -20.29 17.02 15.49
C LEU A 101 -20.39 18.41 16.15
N GLY A 102 -20.63 18.47 17.46
CA GLY A 102 -20.77 19.72 18.20
C GLY A 102 -19.55 20.65 18.12
N PHE A 103 -18.39 20.13 17.73
CA PHE A 103 -17.16 20.91 17.50
C PHE A 103 -17.14 21.61 16.13
N VAL A 104 -18.00 21.23 15.17
CA VAL A 104 -17.98 21.74 13.79
C VAL A 104 -18.06 23.27 13.71
N PRO A 105 -18.88 23.97 14.49
CA PRO A 105 -18.91 25.43 14.49
C PRO A 105 -17.57 26.10 14.81
N SER A 106 -16.69 25.42 15.55
CA SER A 106 -15.36 25.95 15.91
C SER A 106 -14.29 25.77 14.83
N LEU A 107 -14.57 25.04 13.74
CA LEU A 107 -13.60 24.74 12.69
C LEU A 107 -13.36 25.90 11.71
N GLY A 108 -14.20 26.93 11.71
CA GLY A 108 -14.12 28.04 10.77
C GLY A 108 -14.52 27.59 9.34
N ARG A 109 -13.61 27.72 8.39
CA ARG A 109 -13.86 27.35 7.00
C ARG A 109 -13.81 25.85 6.77
N ILE A 110 -14.79 25.32 6.03
CA ILE A 110 -14.86 23.92 5.64
C ILE A 110 -14.90 23.81 4.13
N ASP A 111 -13.94 23.11 3.57
CA ASP A 111 -13.78 23.01 2.12
C ASP A 111 -14.82 22.13 1.44
N ARG A 112 -15.53 21.27 2.20
CA ARG A 112 -16.50 20.31 1.64
C ARG A 112 -17.72 20.13 2.56
N PRO A 113 -18.73 20.99 2.43
CA PRO A 113 -19.98 20.87 3.19
C PRO A 113 -20.72 19.54 3.01
N ALA A 114 -20.58 18.91 1.85
CA ALA A 114 -21.21 17.62 1.55
C ALA A 114 -20.79 16.49 2.52
N ASP A 115 -19.51 16.47 2.94
CA ASP A 115 -19.02 15.47 3.89
C ASP A 115 -19.67 15.65 5.25
N LEU A 116 -19.82 16.90 5.72
CA LEU A 116 -20.50 17.20 6.97
C LEU A 116 -21.98 16.81 6.92
N CYS A 117 -22.65 17.08 5.81
CA CYS A 117 -24.05 16.68 5.64
C CYS A 117 -24.19 15.16 5.67
N ALA A 118 -23.22 14.40 5.12
CA ALA A 118 -23.22 12.95 5.17
C ALA A 118 -23.01 12.43 6.61
N LEU A 119 -22.07 13.00 7.35
CA LEU A 119 -21.79 12.67 8.75
C LEU A 119 -22.99 13.03 9.64
N GLN A 120 -23.56 14.22 9.49
CA GLN A 120 -24.76 14.64 10.23
C GLN A 120 -25.93 13.67 9.99
N ARG A 121 -26.16 13.30 8.74
CA ARG A 121 -27.20 12.33 8.35
C ARG A 121 -26.96 10.96 8.98
N PHE A 122 -25.72 10.52 9.05
CA PHE A 122 -25.36 9.26 9.67
C PHE A 122 -25.73 9.26 11.16
N PHE A 123 -25.31 10.26 11.91
CA PHE A 123 -25.60 10.34 13.35
C PHE A 123 -27.10 10.54 13.64
N SER A 124 -27.76 11.40 12.87
CA SER A 124 -29.22 11.66 13.02
C SER A 124 -30.08 10.44 12.69
N ARG A 125 -29.57 9.48 11.92
CA ARG A 125 -30.26 8.23 11.53
C ARG A 125 -29.81 7.01 12.34
N GLY A 126 -29.35 7.21 13.57
CA GLY A 126 -28.98 6.12 14.45
C GLY A 126 -27.61 5.49 14.14
N GLY A 127 -26.68 6.25 13.60
CA GLY A 127 -25.33 5.78 13.27
C GLY A 127 -24.59 5.12 14.44
N ARG A 128 -24.86 5.57 15.69
CA ARG A 128 -24.27 5.03 16.94
C ARG A 128 -24.57 3.54 17.20
N THR A 129 -25.71 3.07 16.71
CA THR A 129 -26.18 1.69 16.95
C THR A 129 -25.91 0.76 15.79
N ARG A 130 -25.29 1.26 14.69
CA ARG A 130 -24.97 0.44 13.54
C ARG A 130 -23.85 -0.58 13.87
N PRO A 131 -23.79 -1.70 13.16
CA PRO A 131 -22.68 -2.64 13.27
C PRO A 131 -21.33 -1.95 13.07
N VAL A 132 -20.29 -2.44 13.74
CA VAL A 132 -18.91 -2.03 13.49
C VAL A 132 -18.43 -2.74 12.22
N VAL A 133 -17.91 -1.98 11.26
CA VAL A 133 -17.50 -2.48 9.94
C VAL A 133 -16.11 -1.96 9.57
N PRO A 134 -15.41 -2.57 8.60
CA PRO A 134 -14.19 -2.02 8.04
C PRO A 134 -14.38 -0.58 7.54
N MET A 135 -13.35 0.26 7.72
CA MET A 135 -13.41 1.70 7.41
C MET A 135 -13.85 1.99 5.97
N ARG A 136 -13.40 1.21 4.99
CA ARG A 136 -13.77 1.41 3.58
C ARG A 136 -15.25 1.11 3.31
N GLU A 137 -15.83 0.13 3.98
CA GLU A 137 -17.28 -0.13 3.90
C GLU A 137 -18.06 1.07 4.45
N ARG A 138 -17.65 1.57 5.62
CA ARG A 138 -18.27 2.76 6.20
C ARG A 138 -18.12 3.98 5.31
N SER A 139 -16.96 4.14 4.67
CA SER A 139 -16.68 5.21 3.73
C SER A 139 -17.66 5.22 2.55
N VAL A 140 -17.88 4.07 1.93
CA VAL A 140 -18.87 3.92 0.83
C VAL A 140 -20.27 4.24 1.32
N GLN A 141 -20.68 3.74 2.50
CA GLN A 141 -22.01 4.01 3.08
C GLN A 141 -22.27 5.50 3.35
N LEU A 142 -21.21 6.23 3.73
CA LEU A 142 -21.30 7.65 4.04
C LEU A 142 -21.20 8.53 2.79
N PHE A 143 -20.27 8.23 1.91
CA PHE A 143 -19.80 9.15 0.89
C PHE A 143 -19.91 8.61 -0.55
N GLY A 144 -20.22 7.32 -0.73
CA GLY A 144 -20.17 6.67 -2.04
C GLY A 144 -18.75 6.48 -2.60
N ASP A 145 -17.70 6.71 -1.79
CA ASP A 145 -16.29 6.64 -2.15
C ASP A 145 -15.54 5.87 -1.03
N GLU A 146 -14.94 4.73 -1.37
CA GLU A 146 -14.28 3.82 -0.42
C GLU A 146 -13.05 4.42 0.27
N LYS A 147 -12.41 5.42 -0.35
CA LYS A 147 -11.20 6.08 0.18
C LYS A 147 -11.48 7.45 0.81
N ARG A 148 -12.74 7.88 0.83
CA ARG A 148 -13.06 9.23 1.34
C ARG A 148 -12.75 9.38 2.81
N LEU A 149 -13.12 8.40 3.63
CA LEU A 149 -12.89 8.41 5.07
C LEU A 149 -11.39 8.39 5.41
N GLU A 150 -10.60 7.60 4.69
CA GLU A 150 -9.13 7.60 4.78
C GLU A 150 -8.55 9.03 4.64
N ARG A 151 -8.99 9.74 3.59
CA ARG A 151 -8.53 11.12 3.34
C ARG A 151 -9.01 12.10 4.41
N LEU A 152 -10.17 11.85 5.01
CA LEU A 152 -10.73 12.69 6.07
C LEU A 152 -10.00 12.55 7.40
N LEU A 153 -9.36 11.40 7.69
CA LEU A 153 -8.57 11.20 8.91
C LEU A 153 -7.45 12.24 9.08
N HIS A 154 -6.94 12.77 7.98
CA HIS A 154 -5.89 13.79 7.98
C HIS A 154 -6.41 15.24 7.96
N THR A 155 -7.69 15.43 8.24
CA THR A 155 -8.34 16.75 8.26
C THR A 155 -8.71 17.16 9.68
N PRO A 156 -8.99 18.44 9.92
CA PRO A 156 -9.45 18.91 11.23
C PRO A 156 -10.77 18.31 11.73
N LEU A 157 -11.44 17.48 10.96
CA LEU A 157 -12.62 16.74 11.42
C LEU A 157 -12.27 15.63 12.41
N PHE A 158 -11.03 15.11 12.35
CA PHE A 158 -10.54 14.04 13.21
C PHE A 158 -9.50 14.56 14.19
N GLY A 159 -9.40 13.94 15.35
CA GLY A 159 -8.45 14.28 16.40
C GLY A 159 -9.06 14.23 17.79
N GLU A 160 -8.29 14.61 18.79
CA GLU A 160 -8.72 14.63 20.17
C GLU A 160 -9.95 15.54 20.38
N GLY A 161 -10.96 15.03 21.05
CA GLY A 161 -12.24 15.74 21.26
C GLY A 161 -13.14 15.86 20.02
N ARG A 162 -12.72 15.33 18.85
CA ARG A 162 -13.44 15.38 17.57
C ARG A 162 -13.90 13.98 17.14
N LEU A 163 -14.01 13.75 15.82
CA LEU A 163 -14.34 12.43 15.31
C LEU A 163 -13.16 11.46 15.46
N ASP A 164 -13.51 10.21 15.63
CA ASP A 164 -12.64 9.05 15.52
C ASP A 164 -13.40 7.90 14.80
N LEU A 165 -12.70 6.83 14.47
CA LEU A 165 -13.30 5.69 13.78
C LEU A 165 -14.34 4.97 14.66
N THR A 166 -14.17 4.98 15.97
CA THR A 166 -15.09 4.32 16.91
C THR A 166 -16.45 5.00 16.92
N LYS A 167 -16.48 6.34 16.94
CA LYS A 167 -17.72 7.14 16.81
C LYS A 167 -18.46 6.84 15.49
N LEU A 168 -17.69 6.59 14.41
CA LEU A 168 -18.25 6.21 13.13
C LEU A 168 -18.58 4.71 13.02
N ARG A 169 -18.38 3.95 14.08
CA ARG A 169 -18.65 2.51 14.12
C ARG A 169 -17.86 1.78 13.01
N CYS A 170 -16.57 2.07 12.90
CA CYS A 170 -15.68 1.40 11.97
C CYS A 170 -14.27 1.31 12.52
N PHE A 171 -13.45 0.50 11.85
CA PHE A 171 -12.06 0.28 12.20
C PHE A 171 -11.20 0.24 10.93
N ALA A 172 -9.95 0.69 11.05
CA ALA A 172 -8.93 0.47 10.04
C ALA A 172 -8.42 -0.97 10.14
N MET A 173 -8.18 -1.60 9.00
CA MET A 173 -7.53 -2.90 8.94
C MET A 173 -6.37 -2.86 7.94
N ALA A 174 -5.29 -3.52 8.30
CA ALA A 174 -4.17 -3.72 7.40
C ALA A 174 -4.55 -4.73 6.31
N PRO A 175 -3.99 -4.60 5.08
CA PRO A 175 -4.08 -5.65 4.08
C PRO A 175 -3.52 -6.97 4.65
N PRO A 176 -4.22 -8.11 4.45
CA PRO A 176 -3.73 -9.39 4.94
C PRO A 176 -2.47 -9.81 4.17
N LEU A 177 -1.47 -10.30 4.89
CA LEU A 177 -0.35 -11.01 4.28
C LEU A 177 -0.75 -12.46 3.98
N VAL A 178 -0.10 -13.06 2.99
CA VAL A 178 -0.24 -14.50 2.74
C VAL A 178 0.53 -15.26 3.83
N TYR A 179 -0.09 -16.23 4.45
CA TYR A 179 0.54 -17.04 5.50
C TYR A 179 -0.03 -18.45 5.54
N GLU A 180 0.73 -19.36 6.12
CA GLU A 180 0.27 -20.68 6.53
C GLU A 180 0.51 -20.87 8.03
N ASP A 181 -0.48 -21.41 8.73
CA ASP A 181 -0.33 -21.78 10.14
C ASP A 181 0.54 -23.03 10.29
N GLY A 182 1.31 -23.06 11.35
CA GLY A 182 2.03 -24.26 11.73
C GLY A 182 1.10 -25.40 12.17
N PRO A 183 1.62 -26.62 12.28
CA PRO A 183 0.82 -27.77 12.69
C PRO A 183 0.30 -27.61 14.12
N PRO A 184 -0.69 -28.41 14.53
CA PRO A 184 -1.16 -28.45 15.91
C PRO A 184 0.01 -28.60 16.91
N GLY A 185 0.05 -27.73 17.93
CA GLY A 185 1.13 -27.69 18.92
C GLY A 185 2.27 -26.70 18.62
N SER A 186 2.26 -26.01 17.49
CA SER A 186 3.23 -24.93 17.19
C SER A 186 2.83 -23.57 17.80
N ARG A 187 1.64 -23.45 18.35
CA ARG A 187 1.20 -22.22 19.05
C ARG A 187 2.18 -21.84 20.16
N GLY A 188 2.42 -20.55 20.33
CA GLY A 188 3.42 -20.05 21.28
C GLY A 188 4.85 -20.02 20.75
N ARG A 189 5.11 -20.56 19.56
CA ARG A 189 6.38 -20.43 18.85
C ARG A 189 6.45 -19.14 18.05
N PRO A 190 7.64 -18.69 17.61
CA PRO A 190 7.77 -17.50 16.77
C PRO A 190 6.96 -17.63 15.47
N VAL A 191 6.58 -16.49 14.88
CA VAL A 191 6.08 -16.42 13.50
C VAL A 191 7.26 -16.12 12.58
N LEU A 192 7.48 -16.93 11.55
CA LEU A 192 8.54 -16.71 10.57
C LEU A 192 8.01 -15.84 9.43
N VAL A 193 8.76 -14.82 9.06
CA VAL A 193 8.49 -13.97 7.89
C VAL A 193 9.58 -14.20 6.86
N LEU A 194 9.20 -14.51 5.63
CA LEU A 194 10.09 -14.75 4.52
C LEU A 194 9.88 -13.73 3.40
N GLU A 195 10.96 -13.23 2.84
CA GLU A 195 10.90 -12.20 1.81
C GLU A 195 10.41 -12.75 0.48
N ASN A 196 10.96 -13.90 0.03
CA ASN A 196 10.71 -14.51 -1.27
C ASN A 196 9.62 -15.59 -1.20
N HIS A 197 8.72 -15.60 -2.20
CA HIS A 197 7.58 -16.52 -2.22
C HIS A 197 7.99 -17.98 -2.49
N HIS A 198 9.07 -18.24 -3.24
CA HIS A 198 9.58 -19.59 -3.45
C HIS A 198 10.13 -20.19 -2.15
N THR A 199 10.94 -19.42 -1.45
CA THR A 199 11.47 -19.81 -0.12
C THR A 199 10.33 -19.95 0.89
N TRP A 200 9.34 -19.06 0.84
CA TRP A 200 8.14 -19.17 1.67
C TRP A 200 7.43 -20.52 1.47
N TRP A 201 7.24 -20.96 0.23
CA TRP A 201 6.64 -22.26 -0.07
C TRP A 201 7.45 -23.40 0.51
N SER A 202 8.78 -23.41 0.36
CA SER A 202 9.67 -24.45 0.91
C SER A 202 9.57 -24.51 2.41
N PHE A 203 9.57 -23.36 3.09
CA PHE A 203 9.44 -23.28 4.53
C PHE A 203 8.05 -23.67 5.05
N CYS A 204 6.98 -23.37 4.35
CA CYS A 204 5.64 -23.85 4.69
C CYS A 204 5.59 -25.37 4.67
N SER A 205 6.07 -26.00 3.59
CA SER A 205 6.13 -27.45 3.46
C SER A 205 6.98 -28.12 4.52
N TRP A 206 8.10 -27.49 4.88
CA TRP A 206 8.97 -27.96 5.95
C TRP A 206 8.33 -27.77 7.34
N ASN A 207 7.80 -26.59 7.62
CA ASN A 207 7.22 -26.26 8.93
C ASN A 207 5.98 -27.10 9.25
N ALA A 208 5.20 -27.47 8.23
CA ALA A 208 4.06 -28.37 8.40
C ALA A 208 4.45 -29.73 9.03
N ARG A 209 5.72 -30.15 8.85
CA ARG A 209 6.24 -31.42 9.42
C ARG A 209 6.94 -31.22 10.76
N VAL A 210 7.73 -30.15 10.88
CA VAL A 210 8.56 -29.94 12.08
C VAL A 210 7.91 -29.06 13.14
N GLY A 211 7.02 -28.17 12.72
CA GLY A 211 6.28 -27.26 13.61
C GLY A 211 7.15 -26.29 14.38
N GLU A 212 8.26 -25.81 13.82
CA GLU A 212 9.20 -24.91 14.51
C GLU A 212 8.62 -23.50 14.68
N TYR A 213 7.74 -23.08 13.77
CA TYR A 213 7.08 -21.79 13.78
C TYR A 213 5.57 -21.91 13.92
N ALA A 214 4.94 -20.99 14.65
CA ALA A 214 3.50 -20.94 14.82
C ALA A 214 2.77 -20.60 13.50
N ALA A 215 3.42 -19.84 12.62
CA ALA A 215 3.02 -19.58 11.24
C ALA A 215 4.23 -19.19 10.40
N VAL A 216 4.12 -19.37 9.09
CA VAL A 216 5.08 -18.89 8.08
C VAL A 216 4.39 -17.88 7.20
N VAL A 217 4.88 -16.64 7.16
CA VAL A 217 4.28 -15.49 6.50
C VAL A 217 5.14 -15.07 5.31
N TYR A 218 4.50 -14.77 4.18
CA TYR A 218 5.14 -14.14 3.04
C TYR A 218 5.16 -12.62 3.24
N GLY A 219 6.36 -12.04 3.38
CA GLY A 219 6.57 -10.63 3.67
C GLY A 219 6.46 -9.70 2.44
N ALA A 220 6.51 -10.28 1.23
CA ALA A 220 6.37 -9.54 -0.03
C ALA A 220 7.41 -8.42 -0.25
N GLY A 221 8.63 -8.57 0.26
CA GLY A 221 9.73 -7.62 0.04
C GLY A 221 9.37 -6.18 0.42
N SER A 222 9.44 -5.26 -0.54
CA SER A 222 9.13 -3.82 -0.31
C SER A 222 7.71 -3.54 0.18
N GLY A 223 6.79 -4.51 0.11
CA GLY A 223 5.45 -4.43 0.70
C GLY A 223 5.43 -4.58 2.22
N PHE A 224 6.54 -4.99 2.86
CA PHE A 224 6.65 -5.20 4.30
C PHE A 224 6.82 -3.87 5.05
N GLY A 225 5.79 -3.03 4.99
CA GLY A 225 5.71 -1.73 5.64
C GLY A 225 4.81 -1.71 6.89
N ARG A 226 4.37 -0.53 7.29
CA ARG A 226 3.54 -0.29 8.49
C ARG A 226 2.31 -1.20 8.57
N ASP A 227 1.55 -1.35 7.48
CA ASP A 227 0.34 -2.17 7.46
C ASP A 227 0.64 -3.66 7.60
N ALA A 228 1.73 -4.14 6.98
CA ALA A 228 2.19 -5.50 7.11
C ALA A 228 2.61 -5.82 8.56
N VAL A 229 3.30 -4.89 9.23
CA VAL A 229 3.68 -5.01 10.64
C VAL A 229 2.44 -5.02 11.55
N ALA A 230 1.42 -4.20 11.27
CA ALA A 230 0.16 -4.21 12.02
C ALA A 230 -0.56 -5.57 11.90
N PHE A 231 -0.65 -6.13 10.69
CA PHE A 231 -1.19 -7.47 10.46
C PHE A 231 -0.39 -8.54 11.22
N LEU A 232 0.94 -8.49 11.13
CA LEU A 232 1.84 -9.44 11.77
C LEU A 232 1.71 -9.40 13.31
N ALA A 233 1.57 -8.21 13.88
CA ALA A 233 1.36 -8.05 15.33
C ALA A 233 0.04 -8.69 15.77
N ASP A 234 -1.03 -8.54 15.00
CA ASP A 234 -2.30 -9.21 15.28
C ASP A 234 -2.16 -10.73 15.19
N ARG A 235 -1.44 -11.21 14.17
CA ARG A 235 -1.19 -12.64 13.99
C ARG A 235 -0.36 -13.22 15.12
N CYS A 236 0.73 -12.55 15.53
CA CYS A 236 1.55 -12.97 16.68
C CYS A 236 0.71 -13.05 17.96
N ARG A 237 -0.16 -12.06 18.20
CA ARG A 237 -1.06 -12.06 19.36
C ARG A 237 -2.05 -13.23 19.33
N THR A 238 -2.65 -13.49 18.14
CA THR A 238 -3.60 -14.59 17.95
C THR A 238 -2.96 -15.96 18.20
N LEU A 239 -1.68 -16.12 17.86
CA LEU A 239 -0.92 -17.36 18.01
C LEU A 239 -0.12 -17.45 19.31
N ASP A 240 -0.21 -16.46 20.20
CA ASP A 240 0.63 -16.33 21.41
C ASP A 240 2.14 -16.34 21.09
N ALA A 241 2.51 -15.90 19.89
CA ALA A 241 3.89 -15.90 19.43
C ALA A 241 4.70 -14.80 20.14
N PRO A 242 5.90 -15.11 20.65
CA PRO A 242 6.71 -14.16 21.42
C PRO A 242 7.32 -13.04 20.57
N HIS A 243 7.51 -13.28 19.30
CA HIS A 243 8.07 -12.36 18.31
C HIS A 243 7.85 -12.85 16.89
N ALA A 244 8.11 -11.99 15.93
CA ALA A 244 8.28 -12.34 14.54
C ALA A 244 9.77 -12.49 14.22
N ALA A 245 10.16 -13.61 13.62
CA ALA A 245 11.49 -13.86 13.12
C ALA A 245 11.49 -13.59 11.60
N TYR A 246 12.43 -12.79 11.11
CA TYR A 246 12.50 -12.45 9.70
C TYR A 246 13.75 -13.06 9.05
N PHE A 247 13.57 -13.64 7.87
CA PHE A 247 14.64 -14.16 7.04
C PHE A 247 14.40 -13.67 5.60
N GLY A 248 15.42 -13.08 4.98
CA GLY A 248 15.37 -12.51 3.64
C GLY A 248 16.72 -12.60 2.94
N ASP A 249 16.83 -11.94 1.79
CA ASP A 249 18.08 -11.80 1.06
C ASP A 249 19.12 -11.06 1.91
N LEU A 250 20.40 -11.40 1.74
CA LEU A 250 21.49 -10.56 2.25
C LEU A 250 21.89 -9.59 1.13
N ASP A 251 21.11 -8.55 1.00
CA ASP A 251 21.39 -7.35 0.22
C ASP A 251 20.89 -6.12 0.99
N ARG A 252 21.01 -4.92 0.39
CA ARG A 252 20.62 -3.68 1.06
C ARG A 252 19.15 -3.68 1.48
N ASP A 253 18.26 -4.06 0.57
CA ASP A 253 16.82 -3.96 0.82
C ASP A 253 16.35 -5.07 1.77
N GLY A 254 16.90 -6.28 1.64
CA GLY A 254 16.64 -7.40 2.54
C GLY A 254 17.08 -7.16 3.99
N LEU A 255 17.95 -6.17 4.25
CA LEU A 255 18.30 -5.72 5.61
C LEU A 255 17.55 -4.47 6.04
N VAL A 256 17.42 -3.47 5.17
CA VAL A 256 16.77 -2.17 5.49
C VAL A 256 15.27 -2.35 5.75
N ILE A 257 14.60 -3.21 5.00
CA ILE A 257 13.16 -3.44 5.16
C ILE A 257 12.83 -3.98 6.56
N PRO A 258 13.40 -5.13 7.02
CA PRO A 258 13.10 -5.64 8.36
C PRO A 258 13.67 -4.76 9.48
N TRP A 259 14.79 -4.07 9.27
CA TRP A 259 15.31 -3.11 10.22
C TRP A 259 14.30 -1.98 10.48
N ARG A 260 13.77 -1.34 9.43
CA ARG A 260 12.72 -0.32 9.55
C ARG A 260 11.43 -0.89 10.14
N ALA A 261 11.06 -2.11 9.78
CA ALA A 261 9.93 -2.77 10.40
C ALA A 261 10.11 -2.88 11.91
N ALA A 262 11.31 -3.26 12.36
CA ALA A 262 11.65 -3.43 13.77
C ALA A 262 11.74 -2.10 14.54
N THR A 263 12.29 -1.04 13.93
CA THR A 263 12.58 0.24 14.61
C THR A 263 11.44 1.24 14.50
N ASP A 264 10.82 1.36 13.31
CA ASP A 264 9.90 2.45 13.02
C ASP A 264 8.42 2.07 13.21
N PHE A 265 8.06 0.79 13.03
CA PHE A 265 6.67 0.36 13.01
C PHE A 265 6.30 -0.62 14.12
N ALA A 266 7.16 -1.58 14.42
CA ALA A 266 6.86 -2.64 15.40
C ALA A 266 6.64 -2.12 16.83
N PRO A 267 7.33 -1.07 17.32
CA PRO A 267 7.09 -0.52 18.66
C PRO A 267 5.65 -0.06 18.89
N ASP A 268 5.02 0.55 17.89
CA ASP A 268 3.61 1.02 17.96
C ASP A 268 2.63 -0.13 18.28
N HIS A 269 3.01 -1.36 17.93
CA HIS A 269 2.21 -2.57 18.10
C HIS A 269 2.70 -3.51 19.21
N LYS A 270 3.76 -3.10 19.96
CA LYS A 270 4.44 -3.92 20.97
C LYS A 270 4.95 -5.26 20.38
N LEU A 271 5.29 -5.26 19.10
CA LEU A 271 5.86 -6.38 18.38
C LEU A 271 7.39 -6.31 18.43
N ARG A 272 8.05 -7.45 18.45
CA ARG A 272 9.49 -7.58 18.20
C ARG A 272 9.68 -8.25 16.84
N VAL A 273 10.41 -7.61 15.94
CA VAL A 273 10.84 -8.18 14.67
C VAL A 273 12.34 -8.42 14.76
N LEU A 274 12.74 -9.67 14.77
CA LEU A 274 14.11 -10.10 15.00
C LEU A 274 14.66 -10.84 13.77
N PRO A 275 15.98 -10.79 13.49
CA PRO A 275 16.58 -11.61 12.46
C PRO A 275 16.50 -13.09 12.86
N GLU A 276 16.17 -13.96 11.92
CA GLU A 276 16.23 -15.40 12.15
C GLU A 276 17.65 -15.90 11.97
N THR A 277 18.42 -15.79 13.02
CA THR A 277 19.88 -15.97 13.05
C THR A 277 20.34 -17.32 12.50
N ARG A 278 19.59 -18.41 12.78
CA ARG A 278 19.93 -19.76 12.31
C ARG A 278 19.98 -19.79 10.77
N TRP A 279 18.96 -19.26 10.12
CA TRP A 279 18.88 -19.31 8.67
C TRP A 279 19.87 -18.36 8.01
N TYR A 280 20.16 -17.22 8.60
CA TYR A 280 21.23 -16.33 8.11
C TYR A 280 22.62 -16.96 8.22
N ARG A 281 22.92 -17.73 9.29
CA ARG A 281 24.19 -18.50 9.38
C ARG A 281 24.28 -19.56 8.29
N LEU A 282 23.18 -20.31 8.07
CA LEU A 282 23.16 -21.32 7.02
C LEU A 282 23.31 -20.68 5.64
N LEU A 283 22.65 -19.54 5.42
CA LEU A 283 22.74 -18.79 4.17
C LEU A 283 24.20 -18.36 3.87
N LEU A 284 24.92 -17.86 4.85
CA LEU A 284 26.33 -17.48 4.72
C LEU A 284 27.20 -18.70 4.45
N ALA A 285 27.01 -19.81 5.16
CA ALA A 285 27.74 -21.05 4.90
C ALA A 285 27.52 -21.53 3.44
N ARG A 286 26.29 -21.54 2.95
CA ARG A 286 25.97 -21.90 1.56
C ARG A 286 26.52 -20.91 0.54
N ALA A 287 26.57 -19.62 0.85
CA ALA A 287 27.18 -18.62 -0.01
C ALA A 287 28.67 -18.87 -0.25
N GLY A 288 29.38 -19.49 0.68
CA GLY A 288 30.76 -19.91 0.51
C GLY A 288 30.95 -21.10 -0.46
N GLU A 289 29.90 -21.88 -0.72
CA GLU A 289 29.92 -23.06 -1.59
C GLU A 289 29.59 -22.75 -3.05
N VAL A 290 29.09 -21.54 -3.37
CA VAL A 290 28.66 -21.16 -4.70
C VAL A 290 29.39 -19.92 -5.21
N VAL A 291 29.52 -19.80 -6.52
CA VAL A 291 30.09 -18.62 -7.15
C VAL A 291 29.01 -17.56 -7.32
N LEU A 292 29.01 -16.58 -6.43
CA LEU A 292 28.09 -15.45 -6.52
C LEU A 292 28.61 -14.40 -7.49
N PRO A 293 27.73 -13.78 -8.31
CA PRO A 293 28.10 -12.65 -9.15
C PRO A 293 28.60 -11.49 -8.29
N THR A 294 29.64 -10.80 -8.76
CA THR A 294 30.17 -9.59 -8.12
C THR A 294 29.73 -8.34 -8.90
N GLY A 295 29.43 -7.28 -8.19
CA GLY A 295 29.03 -5.99 -8.73
C GLY A 295 29.66 -4.83 -7.94
N PRO A 296 29.10 -3.62 -8.05
CA PRO A 296 29.49 -2.51 -7.20
C PRO A 296 29.25 -2.83 -5.73
N ALA A 297 30.09 -2.28 -4.84
CA ALA A 297 29.92 -2.43 -3.41
C ALA A 297 28.51 -2.03 -2.97
N LEU A 298 27.91 -2.83 -2.09
CA LEU A 298 26.57 -2.58 -1.53
C LEU A 298 26.70 -1.68 -0.30
N ARG A 299 25.61 -0.97 0.03
CA ARG A 299 25.53 -0.15 1.23
C ARG A 299 25.32 -1.04 2.45
N GLU A 300 25.99 -0.71 3.54
CA GLU A 300 25.92 -1.42 4.83
C GLU A 300 24.76 -0.96 5.73
N GLU A 301 23.78 -0.21 5.19
CA GLU A 301 22.60 0.27 5.91
C GLU A 301 21.75 -0.91 6.42
N GLY A 302 21.39 -0.93 7.70
CA GLY A 302 20.61 -1.99 8.32
C GLY A 302 21.43 -3.15 8.89
N LEU A 303 22.76 -3.18 8.72
CA LEU A 303 23.62 -4.20 9.32
C LEU A 303 23.50 -4.29 10.85
N GLU A 304 23.25 -3.17 11.51
CA GLU A 304 23.06 -3.10 12.96
C GLU A 304 21.86 -3.90 13.47
N TRP A 305 20.91 -4.24 12.59
CA TRP A 305 19.79 -5.10 12.92
C TRP A 305 20.19 -6.57 13.05
N LEU A 306 21.22 -7.02 12.31
CA LEU A 306 21.75 -8.38 12.45
C LEU A 306 22.48 -8.56 13.77
N PRO A 307 22.54 -9.82 14.29
CA PRO A 307 23.43 -10.19 15.39
C PRO A 307 24.88 -9.83 15.08
N ILE A 308 25.62 -9.38 16.11
CA ILE A 308 26.97 -8.85 15.95
C ILE A 308 27.93 -9.86 15.28
N GLU A 309 27.73 -11.15 15.56
CA GLU A 309 28.55 -12.24 15.02
C GLU A 309 28.39 -12.47 13.51
N LEU A 310 27.35 -11.91 12.88
CA LEU A 310 27.12 -12.04 11.42
C LEU A 310 27.56 -10.80 10.63
N ARG A 311 27.73 -9.67 11.32
CA ARG A 311 27.90 -8.35 10.66
C ARG A 311 29.18 -8.28 9.84
N GLU A 312 30.27 -8.81 10.33
CA GLU A 312 31.56 -8.72 9.65
C GLU A 312 31.55 -9.51 8.33
N GLU A 313 31.09 -10.75 8.38
CA GLU A 313 30.99 -11.61 7.19
C GLU A 313 30.04 -11.03 6.13
N VAL A 314 28.87 -10.54 6.55
CA VAL A 314 27.93 -9.86 5.64
C VAL A 314 28.54 -8.60 5.04
N SER A 315 29.24 -7.80 5.84
CA SER A 315 29.94 -6.60 5.39
C SER A 315 31.01 -6.91 4.36
N GLU A 316 31.77 -8.00 4.50
CA GLU A 316 32.76 -8.45 3.50
C GLU A 316 32.07 -8.79 2.17
N HIS A 317 30.94 -9.50 2.19
CA HIS A 317 30.15 -9.76 0.97
C HIS A 317 29.69 -8.47 0.33
N PHE A 318 29.19 -7.51 1.10
CA PHE A 318 28.71 -6.21 0.60
C PHE A 318 29.83 -5.38 -0.01
N ARG A 319 31.01 -5.31 0.61
CA ARG A 319 32.19 -4.62 0.05
C ARG A 319 32.66 -5.26 -1.25
N ALA A 320 32.52 -6.58 -1.38
CA ALA A 320 32.80 -7.30 -2.62
C ALA A 320 31.67 -7.21 -3.66
N GLY A 321 30.61 -6.45 -3.39
CA GLY A 321 29.46 -6.30 -4.28
C GLY A 321 28.68 -7.59 -4.48
N ARG A 322 28.67 -8.49 -3.50
CA ARG A 322 27.96 -9.78 -3.57
C ARG A 322 26.65 -9.70 -2.83
N ARG A 323 25.55 -9.94 -3.54
CA ARG A 323 24.24 -10.22 -3.01
C ARG A 323 24.10 -11.71 -2.73
N ILE A 324 23.58 -12.11 -1.58
CA ILE A 324 23.35 -13.51 -1.24
C ILE A 324 21.83 -13.76 -1.26
N PRO A 325 21.32 -14.48 -2.26
CA PRO A 325 19.87 -14.73 -2.39
C PRO A 325 19.39 -15.73 -1.34
N GLN A 326 18.24 -15.48 -0.76
CA GLN A 326 17.57 -16.30 0.24
C GLN A 326 17.36 -17.75 -0.22
N GLU A 327 17.20 -17.95 -1.53
CA GLU A 327 16.94 -19.24 -2.16
C GLU A 327 18.06 -20.26 -1.98
N LEU A 328 19.26 -19.84 -1.55
CA LEU A 328 20.32 -20.77 -1.14
C LEU A 328 19.96 -21.61 0.09
N VAL A 329 18.89 -21.22 0.79
CA VAL A 329 18.30 -22.02 1.87
C VAL A 329 16.91 -22.44 1.42
N GLY A 330 16.84 -23.50 0.66
CA GLY A 330 15.61 -24.02 0.06
C GLY A 330 15.23 -25.41 0.60
N THR A 331 14.47 -26.14 -0.20
CA THR A 331 13.91 -27.45 0.17
C THR A 331 14.98 -28.47 0.54
N GLU A 332 16.14 -28.47 -0.15
CA GLU A 332 17.21 -29.43 0.07
C GLU A 332 17.90 -29.19 1.43
N GLU A 333 18.23 -27.95 1.74
CA GLU A 333 18.84 -27.55 3.01
C GLU A 333 17.91 -27.84 4.18
N LEU A 334 16.62 -27.51 4.03
CA LEU A 334 15.59 -27.78 5.05
C LEU A 334 15.39 -29.29 5.31
N ALA A 335 15.56 -30.14 4.29
CA ALA A 335 15.51 -31.58 4.44
C ALA A 335 16.70 -32.12 5.26
N MET A 336 17.91 -31.59 5.04
CA MET A 336 19.11 -31.95 5.81
C MET A 336 18.98 -31.56 7.27
N GLU A 337 18.45 -30.37 7.56
CA GLU A 337 18.22 -29.86 8.91
C GLU A 337 17.19 -30.69 9.71
N SER A 338 16.30 -31.40 9.02
CA SER A 338 15.29 -32.24 9.65
C SER A 338 15.72 -33.70 9.90
N GLY A 339 16.97 -34.07 9.67
CA GLY A 339 17.47 -35.42 9.86
C GLY A 339 17.03 -36.45 8.80
N GLY A 340 16.87 -36.00 7.53
CA GLY A 340 16.84 -36.90 6.38
C GLY A 340 15.50 -37.51 5.98
N GLY A 341 14.40 -36.83 6.21
CA GLY A 341 13.12 -37.20 5.59
C GLY A 341 12.97 -36.58 4.19
N SER A 342 13.08 -37.39 3.13
CA SER A 342 12.84 -36.93 1.75
C SER A 342 11.45 -36.30 1.60
N PRO A 343 11.29 -35.15 0.93
CA PRO A 343 9.96 -34.58 0.69
C PRO A 343 9.15 -35.53 -0.20
N ALA A 344 7.97 -35.92 0.25
CA ALA A 344 6.96 -36.49 -0.63
C ALA A 344 6.43 -35.36 -1.53
N LEU A 345 6.58 -35.53 -2.84
CA LEU A 345 5.96 -34.68 -3.87
C LEU A 345 4.44 -34.79 -3.82
#